data_4836b485eaa63a4e278ceced8f07f2ae
#
_entry.id   4836b485eaa63a4e278ceced8f07f2ae
#
_cell.length_a   1.000
_cell.length_b   1.000
_cell.length_c   1.000
_cell.angle_alpha   90.00
_cell.angle_beta   90.00
_cell.angle_gamma   90.00
#
_symmetry.space_group_name_H-M   'P 1'
#
loop_
_entity.id
_entity.type
_entity.pdbx_description
1 polymer ?
#
loop_
_entity_poly.entity_id
_entity_poly.type
_entity_poly.pdbx_seq_one_letter_code
_entity_poly.pdbx_strand_id
1 'polypeptide(L)'
;MAKFIHSMIRVGDLEKSMGFYQQAFGLIESHRLDFDDFSLVYLRDVESGAEIELTWNKGQTEYTHGTGYGHTAFVVDDLDQQFNRLTGLKLSPAPIKEFKRDGALLARFFFIQDPDGYKIEVLQRGGHYQ
;
A
#
# COMPACT_ATOMS: atom_id res chain seq x y z
N MET A 1 -26.60 5.51 6.03
CA MET A 1 -25.54 5.27 5.00
C MET A 1 -24.22 5.01 5.68
N ALA A 2 -23.45 4.06 5.21
CA ALA A 2 -22.13 3.75 5.75
C ALA A 2 -21.05 4.60 5.07
N LYS A 3 -19.99 4.91 5.80
CA LYS A 3 -18.79 5.59 5.27
C LYS A 3 -17.64 4.60 5.36
N PHE A 4 -16.96 4.34 4.24
CA PHE A 4 -15.74 3.53 4.24
C PHE A 4 -14.61 4.34 4.87
N ILE A 5 -13.94 3.79 5.91
CA ILE A 5 -12.91 4.54 6.65
C ILE A 5 -11.52 3.91 6.59
N HIS A 6 -11.39 2.58 6.65
CA HIS A 6 -10.08 1.94 6.57
C HIS A 6 -10.18 0.50 6.12
N SER A 7 -9.06 -0.04 5.66
CA SER A 7 -8.84 -1.48 5.58
C SER A 7 -7.69 -1.87 6.49
N MET A 8 -7.68 -3.11 6.98
CA MET A 8 -6.71 -3.57 7.96
C MET A 8 -5.85 -4.70 7.39
N ILE A 9 -4.55 -4.64 7.67
CA ILE A 9 -3.63 -5.73 7.41
C ILE A 9 -2.84 -6.07 8.67
N ARG A 10 -2.45 -7.35 8.79
CA ARG A 10 -1.62 -7.82 9.89
C ARG A 10 -0.16 -7.79 9.47
N VAL A 11 0.71 -7.28 10.35
CA VAL A 11 2.12 -7.07 10.07
C VAL A 11 2.98 -7.78 11.10
N GLY A 12 4.13 -8.30 10.65
CA GLY A 12 5.07 -9.00 11.51
C GLY A 12 6.01 -8.08 12.27
N ASP A 13 6.30 -6.90 11.70
CA ASP A 13 7.19 -5.89 12.28
C ASP A 13 6.57 -4.51 12.05
N LEU A 14 6.01 -3.94 13.11
CA LEU A 14 5.24 -2.70 13.01
C LEU A 14 6.08 -1.52 12.51
N GLU A 15 7.28 -1.33 13.07
CA GLU A 15 8.13 -0.20 12.71
C GLU A 15 8.60 -0.29 11.26
N LYS A 16 8.91 -1.50 10.80
CA LYS A 16 9.34 -1.74 9.43
C LYS A 16 8.20 -1.43 8.43
N SER A 17 6.99 -1.86 8.75
CA SER A 17 5.82 -1.58 7.89
C SER A 17 5.46 -0.11 7.90
N MET A 18 5.48 0.57 9.06
CA MET A 18 5.26 2.01 9.14
C MET A 18 6.28 2.76 8.28
N GLY A 19 7.56 2.43 8.40
CA GLY A 19 8.63 3.05 7.61
C GLY A 19 8.43 2.85 6.12
N PHE A 20 8.00 1.67 5.70
CA PHE A 20 7.71 1.38 4.31
C PHE A 20 6.60 2.29 3.75
N TYR A 21 5.45 2.35 4.41
CA TYR A 21 4.32 3.14 3.92
C TYR A 21 4.59 4.65 3.97
N GLN A 22 5.37 5.11 4.94
CA GLN A 22 5.81 6.50 5.00
C GLN A 22 6.76 6.85 3.85
N GLN A 23 7.77 6.02 3.60
CA GLN A 23 8.76 6.27 2.55
C GLN A 23 8.20 6.07 1.15
N ALA A 24 7.43 5.00 0.95
CA ALA A 24 6.91 4.68 -0.37
C ALA A 24 5.77 5.59 -0.80
N PHE A 25 4.86 5.93 0.12
CA PHE A 25 3.59 6.57 -0.23
C PHE A 25 3.27 7.82 0.59
N GLY A 26 4.14 8.21 1.52
CA GLY A 26 3.94 9.43 2.30
C GLY A 26 2.78 9.35 3.28
N LEU A 27 2.34 8.13 3.67
CA LEU A 27 1.29 7.99 4.66
C LEU A 27 1.78 8.50 6.01
N ILE A 28 0.88 9.12 6.78
CA ILE A 28 1.19 9.65 8.10
C ILE A 28 0.45 8.87 9.18
N GLU A 29 1.09 8.71 10.34
CA GLU A 29 0.43 8.12 11.49
C GLU A 29 -0.65 9.08 11.99
N SER A 30 -1.92 8.63 11.96
CA SER A 30 -3.05 9.43 12.42
C SER A 30 -3.51 9.02 13.80
N HIS A 31 -3.30 7.77 14.18
CA HIS A 31 -3.74 7.23 15.47
C HIS A 31 -2.96 5.98 15.82
N ARG A 32 -2.78 5.72 17.12
CA ARG A 32 -2.10 4.53 17.62
C ARG A 32 -2.68 4.08 18.94
N LEU A 33 -2.88 2.76 19.07
CA LEU A 33 -3.34 2.13 20.33
C LEU A 33 -2.40 0.95 20.63
N ASP A 34 -1.71 1.02 21.76
CA ASP A 34 -0.83 -0.05 22.22
C ASP A 34 -1.45 -0.78 23.40
N PHE A 35 -1.50 -2.12 23.29
CA PHE A 35 -1.94 -3.01 24.35
C PHE A 35 -0.81 -4.01 24.68
N ASP A 36 -0.99 -4.81 25.72
CA ASP A 36 0.06 -5.75 26.16
C ASP A 36 0.39 -6.78 25.05
N ASP A 37 -0.62 -7.26 24.31
CA ASP A 37 -0.49 -8.35 23.36
C ASP A 37 -0.58 -7.93 21.90
N PHE A 38 -0.96 -6.68 21.63
CA PHE A 38 -1.09 -6.20 20.25
C PHE A 38 -1.03 -4.68 20.17
N SER A 39 -0.80 -4.17 18.98
CA SER A 39 -0.84 -2.73 18.67
C SER A 39 -1.59 -2.48 17.39
N LEU A 40 -2.28 -1.35 17.34
CA LEU A 40 -2.99 -0.86 16.15
C LEU A 40 -2.39 0.49 15.77
N VAL A 41 -2.00 0.64 14.52
CA VAL A 41 -1.50 1.91 13.98
C VAL A 41 -2.31 2.25 12.73
N TYR A 42 -2.83 3.46 12.67
CA TYR A 42 -3.59 3.97 11.52
C TYR A 42 -2.71 4.91 10.73
N LEU A 43 -2.49 4.57 9.47
CA LEU A 43 -1.70 5.38 8.53
C LEU A 43 -2.66 6.02 7.53
N ARG A 44 -2.63 7.35 7.44
CA ARG A 44 -3.57 8.12 6.61
C ARG A 44 -2.89 8.67 5.38
N ASP A 45 -3.59 8.57 4.27
CA ASP A 45 -3.29 9.32 3.07
C ASP A 45 -3.90 10.72 3.19
N VAL A 46 -3.07 11.77 3.10
CA VAL A 46 -3.52 13.15 3.33
C VAL A 46 -4.40 13.68 2.21
N GLU A 47 -4.25 13.15 0.99
CA GLU A 47 -5.06 13.60 -0.14
C GLU A 47 -6.49 13.05 -0.06
N SER A 48 -6.63 11.74 0.14
CA SER A 48 -7.94 11.09 0.13
C SER A 48 -8.58 10.99 1.50
N GLY A 49 -7.79 11.01 2.57
CA GLY A 49 -8.24 10.74 3.92
C GLY A 49 -8.43 9.25 4.23
N ALA A 50 -8.17 8.36 3.27
CA ALA A 50 -8.24 6.92 3.47
C ALA A 50 -7.14 6.46 4.43
N GLU A 51 -7.43 5.39 5.20
CA GLU A 51 -6.47 4.86 6.16
C GLU A 51 -6.22 3.37 5.95
N ILE A 52 -4.99 2.96 6.22
CA ILE A 52 -4.62 1.55 6.40
C ILE A 52 -4.38 1.36 7.89
N GLU A 53 -5.08 0.40 8.50
CA GLU A 53 -4.83 -0.01 9.86
C GLU A 53 -3.82 -1.15 9.86
N LEU A 54 -2.68 -0.94 10.53
CA LEU A 54 -1.70 -1.98 10.75
C LEU A 54 -1.97 -2.62 12.11
N THR A 55 -2.16 -3.95 12.12
CA THR A 55 -2.34 -4.71 13.36
C THR A 55 -1.11 -5.58 13.58
N TRP A 56 -0.42 -5.34 14.70
CA TRP A 56 0.69 -6.18 15.15
C TRP A 56 0.26 -7.03 16.34
N ASN A 57 0.52 -8.32 16.27
CA ASN A 57 0.22 -9.26 17.37
C ASN A 57 1.52 -9.82 17.93
N LYS A 58 1.67 -9.77 19.25
CA LYS A 58 2.86 -10.27 19.94
C LYS A 58 3.08 -11.75 19.62
N GLY A 59 4.32 -12.09 19.24
CA GLY A 59 4.69 -13.47 18.92
C GLY A 59 4.30 -13.95 17.53
N GLN A 60 3.62 -13.12 16.74
CA GLN A 60 3.24 -13.47 15.38
C GLN A 60 4.05 -12.63 14.38
N THR A 61 4.97 -13.27 13.67
CA THR A 61 5.89 -12.58 12.75
C THR A 61 5.64 -12.88 11.29
N GLU A 62 4.87 -13.94 10.98
CA GLU A 62 4.61 -14.38 9.61
C GLU A 62 3.13 -14.62 9.41
N TYR A 63 2.66 -14.28 8.20
CA TYR A 63 1.26 -14.44 7.79
C TYR A 63 1.20 -15.04 6.40
N THR A 64 0.18 -15.88 6.14
CA THR A 64 -0.12 -16.37 4.81
C THR A 64 -1.32 -15.58 4.26
N HIS A 65 -1.26 -15.22 2.97
CA HIS A 65 -2.31 -14.43 2.34
C HIS A 65 -3.37 -15.32 1.65
N GLY A 66 -3.08 -16.59 1.49
CA GLY A 66 -3.97 -17.52 0.82
C GLY A 66 -4.18 -17.16 -0.65
N THR A 67 -5.36 -17.46 -1.16
CA THR A 67 -5.72 -17.21 -2.57
C THR A 67 -6.74 -16.08 -2.73
N GLY A 68 -7.21 -15.50 -1.63
CA GLY A 68 -8.28 -14.50 -1.66
C GLY A 68 -7.83 -13.05 -1.59
N TYR A 69 -6.59 -12.79 -1.14
CA TYR A 69 -6.08 -11.43 -1.08
C TYR A 69 -5.74 -10.92 -2.47
N GLY A 70 -6.19 -9.70 -2.80
CA GLY A 70 -5.80 -9.02 -4.02
C GLY A 70 -4.69 -8.02 -3.76
N HIS A 71 -5.04 -6.74 -3.76
CA HIS A 71 -4.07 -5.66 -3.56
C HIS A 71 -4.80 -4.40 -3.09
N THR A 72 -4.03 -3.48 -2.50
CA THR A 72 -4.42 -2.08 -2.37
C THR A 72 -3.84 -1.30 -3.55
N ALA A 73 -4.35 -0.10 -3.81
CA ALA A 73 -3.88 0.68 -4.94
C ALA A 73 -3.67 2.14 -4.56
N PHE A 74 -2.62 2.73 -5.15
CA PHE A 74 -2.30 4.14 -5.06
C PHE A 74 -2.19 4.71 -6.46
N VAL A 75 -2.67 5.93 -6.66
CA VAL A 75 -2.49 6.66 -7.91
C VAL A 75 -1.40 7.71 -7.74
N VAL A 76 -0.59 7.92 -8.77
CA VAL A 76 0.50 8.89 -8.77
C VAL A 76 0.48 9.73 -10.05
N ASP A 77 0.97 10.95 -9.97
CA ASP A 77 0.96 11.87 -11.12
C ASP A 77 2.01 11.51 -12.18
N ASP A 78 3.15 10.95 -11.77
CA ASP A 78 4.23 10.54 -12.67
C ASP A 78 4.70 9.14 -12.30
N LEU A 79 4.20 8.14 -13.01
CA LEU A 79 4.48 6.73 -12.72
C LEU A 79 5.96 6.39 -12.88
N ASP A 80 6.59 6.89 -13.96
CA ASP A 80 8.00 6.59 -14.24
C ASP A 80 8.91 7.19 -13.16
N GLN A 81 8.62 8.40 -12.72
CA GLN A 81 9.36 9.03 -11.62
C GLN A 81 9.23 8.21 -10.34
N GLN A 82 8.03 7.77 -9.99
CA GLN A 82 7.80 6.98 -8.78
C GLN A 82 8.46 5.60 -8.88
N PHE A 83 8.41 4.95 -10.05
CA PHE A 83 9.11 3.70 -10.28
C PHE A 83 10.61 3.85 -10.01
N ASN A 84 11.23 4.90 -10.55
CA ASN A 84 12.65 5.16 -10.37
C ASN A 84 12.98 5.48 -8.90
N ARG A 85 12.13 6.27 -8.24
CA ARG A 85 12.31 6.62 -6.83
C ARG A 85 12.26 5.37 -5.93
N LEU A 86 11.26 4.52 -6.12
CA LEU A 86 11.10 3.29 -5.33
C LEU A 86 12.23 2.29 -5.61
N THR A 87 12.71 2.23 -6.85
CA THR A 87 13.89 1.43 -7.21
C THR A 87 15.12 1.93 -6.45
N GLY A 88 15.32 3.24 -6.40
CA GLY A 88 16.43 3.85 -5.65
C GLY A 88 16.36 3.60 -4.15
N LEU A 89 15.18 3.46 -3.59
CA LEU A 89 14.94 3.08 -2.20
C LEU A 89 15.10 1.57 -1.96
N LYS A 90 15.42 0.80 -3.00
CA LYS A 90 15.61 -0.65 -2.96
C LYS A 90 14.34 -1.42 -2.57
N LEU A 91 13.20 -0.89 -2.96
CA LEU A 91 11.90 -1.53 -2.69
C LEU A 91 11.43 -2.46 -3.81
N SER A 92 12.26 -2.63 -4.85
CA SER A 92 12.12 -3.65 -5.90
C SER A 92 10.75 -3.66 -6.60
N PRO A 93 10.30 -2.54 -7.19
CA PRO A 93 9.04 -2.55 -7.92
C PRO A 93 9.13 -3.48 -9.13
N ALA A 94 8.04 -4.17 -9.45
CA ALA A 94 7.93 -4.98 -10.65
C ALA A 94 7.88 -4.07 -11.88
N PRO A 95 8.22 -4.57 -13.08
CA PRO A 95 8.23 -3.74 -14.30
C PRO A 95 6.87 -3.09 -14.58
N ILE A 96 6.91 -1.86 -15.10
CA ILE A 96 5.70 -1.13 -15.52
C ILE A 96 5.00 -1.92 -16.63
N LYS A 97 3.69 -2.04 -16.51
CA LYS A 97 2.82 -2.71 -17.47
C LYS A 97 1.73 -1.77 -17.95
N GLU A 98 1.16 -2.10 -19.10
CA GLU A 98 0.02 -1.38 -19.66
C GLU A 98 -1.15 -2.34 -19.78
N PHE A 99 -2.34 -1.85 -19.43
CA PHE A 99 -3.60 -2.55 -19.58
C PHE A 99 -4.37 -1.90 -20.72
N LYS A 100 -4.62 -2.66 -21.80
CA LYS A 100 -5.26 -2.15 -23.02
C LYS A 100 -6.50 -2.96 -23.35
N ARG A 101 -7.46 -2.31 -23.98
CA ARG A 101 -8.64 -2.94 -24.55
C ARG A 101 -8.95 -2.28 -25.89
N ASP A 102 -9.09 -3.11 -26.95
CA ASP A 102 -9.40 -2.64 -28.30
C ASP A 102 -8.41 -1.57 -28.79
N GLY A 103 -7.12 -1.72 -28.46
CA GLY A 103 -6.07 -0.78 -28.81
C GLY A 103 -5.99 0.47 -27.94
N ALA A 104 -6.96 0.69 -27.04
CA ALA A 104 -6.96 1.85 -26.15
C ALA A 104 -6.27 1.53 -24.83
N LEU A 105 -5.42 2.46 -24.36
CA LEU A 105 -4.76 2.35 -23.07
C LEU A 105 -5.77 2.65 -21.97
N LEU A 106 -5.98 1.67 -21.08
CA LEU A 106 -6.88 1.82 -19.92
C LEU A 106 -6.10 2.20 -18.65
N ALA A 107 -4.89 1.66 -18.48
CA ALA A 107 -4.07 1.94 -17.31
C ALA A 107 -2.60 1.64 -17.59
N ARG A 108 -1.72 2.39 -16.93
CA ARG A 108 -0.29 2.07 -16.76
C ARG A 108 -0.05 1.90 -15.26
N PHE A 109 0.65 0.85 -14.90
CA PHE A 109 0.83 0.51 -13.48
C PHE A 109 2.06 -0.35 -13.26
N PHE A 110 2.47 -0.44 -12.01
CA PHE A 110 3.40 -1.48 -11.55
C PHE A 110 2.97 -1.98 -10.18
N PHE A 111 3.47 -3.14 -9.80
CA PHE A 111 3.24 -3.71 -8.47
C PHE A 111 4.48 -3.59 -7.60
N ILE A 112 4.28 -3.42 -6.32
CA ILE A 112 5.29 -3.46 -5.28
C ILE A 112 4.73 -4.25 -4.10
N GLN A 113 5.58 -4.83 -3.28
CA GLN A 113 5.16 -5.55 -2.08
C GLN A 113 5.64 -4.81 -0.83
N ASP A 114 4.81 -4.82 0.19
CA ASP A 114 5.21 -4.31 1.49
C ASP A 114 6.10 -5.33 2.24
N PRO A 115 6.60 -5.03 3.46
CA PRO A 115 7.49 -5.95 4.18
C PRO A 115 6.90 -7.33 4.48
N ASP A 116 5.57 -7.48 4.52
CA ASP A 116 4.89 -8.75 4.74
C ASP A 116 4.44 -9.43 3.45
N GLY A 117 4.79 -8.85 2.28
CA GLY A 117 4.44 -9.38 0.98
C GLY A 117 3.07 -8.97 0.47
N TYR A 118 2.36 -8.07 1.14
CA TYR A 118 1.09 -7.55 0.62
C TYR A 118 1.32 -6.76 -0.65
N LYS A 119 0.59 -7.13 -1.70
CA LYS A 119 0.73 -6.51 -3.01
C LYS A 119 0.08 -5.14 -3.04
N ILE A 120 0.74 -4.20 -3.69
CA ILE A 120 0.27 -2.84 -3.88
C ILE A 120 0.41 -2.49 -5.34
N GLU A 121 -0.68 -2.02 -5.95
CA GLU A 121 -0.68 -1.53 -7.32
C GLU A 121 -0.45 -0.03 -7.31
N VAL A 122 0.50 0.45 -8.11
CA VAL A 122 0.75 1.87 -8.30
C VAL A 122 0.36 2.24 -9.72
N LEU A 123 -0.58 3.18 -9.86
CA LEU A 123 -1.22 3.52 -11.12
C LEU A 123 -0.90 4.95 -11.54
N GLN A 124 -0.72 5.15 -12.85
CA GLN A 124 -0.67 6.49 -13.44
C GLN A 124 -2.05 7.14 -13.32
N ARG A 125 -2.10 8.37 -12.79
CA ARG A 125 -3.35 9.13 -12.71
C ARG A 125 -3.90 9.37 -14.11
N GLY A 126 -5.19 9.10 -14.30
CA GLY A 126 -5.86 9.27 -15.57
C GLY A 126 -7.05 8.33 -15.72
N GLY A 127 -8.00 8.67 -16.59
CA GLY A 127 -9.18 7.87 -16.84
C GLY A 127 -9.99 7.61 -15.57
N HIS A 128 -10.25 6.34 -15.30
CA HIS A 128 -10.95 5.90 -14.08
C HIS A 128 -10.14 6.16 -12.80
N TYR A 129 -8.83 6.15 -12.90
CA TYR A 129 -7.91 6.23 -11.76
C TYR A 129 -7.51 7.66 -11.47
N GLN A 130 -8.19 8.30 -10.48
CA GLN A 130 -7.99 9.71 -10.16
C GLN A 130 -7.49 9.95 -8.73
#